data_8e903f9caea637703d04a3311ad21038
#
_entry.id   8e903f9caea637703d04a3311ad21038
#
_cell.length_a   1.000
_cell.length_b   1.000
_cell.length_c   1.000
_cell.angle_alpha   90.00
_cell.angle_beta   90.00
_cell.angle_gamma   90.00
#
_symmetry.space_group_name_H-M   'P 1'
#
loop_
_entity.id
_entity.type
_entity.pdbx_description
1 polymer ?
#
loop_
_entity_poly.entity_id
_entity_poly.type
_entity_poly.pdbx_seq_one_letter_code
_entity_poly.pdbx_strand_id
1 'polypeptide(L)'
;QEAVEYQKKQLRQKKDSLIFTPSDAGKEKFAFKNLKQENDAYDPTQIKEEFDFLMDTETTGGRLYVNPMVFPQLERNPFIQTERILPVEFQYPYKYNLICTLMLPDGYEVEEIPESYSVRTDDGKLQCRYMIQRTDNKVVLNYVFQLRTHILLPDQYSQLQDIWTKVIEKNQALIVLKKI
;
A
#
# COMPACT_ATOMS: atom_id res chain seq x y z
N GLN A 1 -19.30 -6.76 -13.01
CA GLN A 1 -20.36 -6.75 -11.97
C GLN A 1 -19.82 -7.31 -10.63
N GLU A 2 -19.15 -8.46 -10.61
CA GLU A 2 -18.61 -9.09 -9.37
C GLU A 2 -17.61 -8.21 -8.63
N ALA A 3 -16.69 -7.52 -9.33
CA ALA A 3 -15.73 -6.63 -8.71
C ALA A 3 -16.41 -5.45 -7.97
N VAL A 4 -17.48 -4.90 -8.58
CA VAL A 4 -18.30 -3.83 -7.98
C VAL A 4 -19.05 -4.33 -6.74
N GLU A 5 -19.61 -5.53 -6.80
CA GLU A 5 -20.31 -6.14 -5.66
C GLU A 5 -19.34 -6.49 -4.52
N TYR A 6 -18.13 -6.98 -4.84
CA TYR A 6 -17.10 -7.23 -3.86
C TYR A 6 -16.66 -5.93 -3.16
N GLN A 7 -16.41 -4.87 -3.92
CA GLN A 7 -16.06 -3.56 -3.37
C GLN A 7 -17.19 -2.98 -2.50
N LYS A 8 -18.45 -3.07 -2.96
CA LYS A 8 -19.62 -2.65 -2.16
C LYS A 8 -19.75 -3.44 -0.86
N LYS A 9 -19.44 -4.74 -0.88
CA LYS A 9 -19.45 -5.59 0.31
C LYS A 9 -18.35 -5.17 1.29
N GLN A 10 -17.15 -4.90 0.81
CA GLN A 10 -16.04 -4.39 1.62
C GLN A 10 -16.39 -3.02 2.25
N LEU A 11 -17.03 -2.13 1.49
CA LEU A 11 -17.47 -0.83 1.97
C LEU A 11 -18.55 -0.92 3.04
N ARG A 12 -19.52 -1.84 2.89
CA ARG A 12 -20.55 -2.08 3.90
C ARG A 12 -19.94 -2.61 5.19
N GLN A 13 -19.00 -3.55 5.09
CA GLN A 13 -18.27 -4.06 6.26
C GLN A 13 -17.44 -2.97 6.95
N LYS A 14 -16.82 -2.04 6.19
CA LYS A 14 -16.10 -0.88 6.75
C LYS A 14 -17.03 0.15 7.42
N LYS A 15 -18.25 0.33 6.95
CA LYS A 15 -19.24 1.22 7.57
C LYS A 15 -19.73 0.74 8.94
N ASP A 16 -19.86 -0.57 9.10
CA ASP A 16 -20.35 -1.19 10.33
C ASP A 16 -19.24 -1.42 11.36
N SER A 17 -17.98 -1.40 10.93
CA SER A 17 -16.82 -1.44 11.79
C SER A 17 -15.88 -0.28 11.46
N LEU A 18 -16.08 0.86 12.09
CA LEU A 18 -15.11 1.98 12.18
C LEU A 18 -13.83 1.57 12.96
N ILE A 19 -13.63 0.28 13.14
CA ILE A 19 -12.45 -0.33 13.71
C ILE A 19 -11.82 -1.14 12.59
N PHE A 20 -10.94 -0.50 11.82
CA PHE A 20 -10.00 -1.23 11.02
C PHE A 20 -9.09 -1.97 12.01
N THR A 21 -9.32 -3.26 12.20
CA THR A 21 -8.32 -4.14 12.78
C THR A 21 -7.36 -4.47 11.64
N PRO A 22 -6.12 -3.96 11.66
CA PRO A 22 -5.08 -4.54 10.82
C PRO A 22 -5.00 -6.02 11.18
N SER A 23 -4.80 -6.89 10.20
CA SER A 23 -4.50 -8.31 10.43
C SER A 23 -3.51 -8.45 11.58
N ASP A 24 -3.63 -9.47 12.41
CA ASP A 24 -2.99 -9.77 13.69
C ASP A 24 -1.46 -9.50 13.87
N ALA A 25 -0.84 -8.74 13.02
CA ALA A 25 0.60 -8.48 12.98
C ALA A 25 1.05 -7.15 13.63
N GLY A 26 0.18 -6.41 14.28
CA GLY A 26 0.60 -5.19 14.97
C GLY A 26 -0.56 -4.59 15.76
N LYS A 27 -0.40 -4.48 17.07
CA LYS A 27 -1.34 -3.84 18.00
C LYS A 27 -1.29 -2.31 17.91
N GLU A 28 -1.09 -1.75 16.74
CA GLU A 28 -1.11 -0.31 16.53
C GLU A 28 -2.56 0.17 16.52
N LYS A 29 -2.92 0.94 17.53
CA LYS A 29 -4.23 1.57 17.60
C LYS A 29 -4.20 2.83 16.73
N PHE A 30 -4.91 2.80 15.61
CA PHE A 30 -5.12 3.97 14.79
C PHE A 30 -6.38 4.71 15.24
N ALA A 31 -6.26 6.02 15.48
CA ALA A 31 -7.41 6.91 15.66
C ALA A 31 -7.64 7.66 14.34
N PHE A 32 -8.70 7.31 13.63
CA PHE A 32 -9.08 7.97 12.37
C PHE A 32 -9.86 9.26 12.64
N LYS A 33 -9.59 10.28 11.83
CA LYS A 33 -10.30 11.57 11.84
C LYS A 33 -10.59 11.98 10.40
N ASN A 34 -11.62 12.82 10.23
CA ASN A 34 -11.93 13.49 8.96
C ASN A 34 -12.12 12.53 7.77
N LEU A 35 -12.66 11.32 8.02
CA LEU A 35 -12.93 10.37 6.96
C LEU A 35 -13.92 10.94 5.95
N LYS A 36 -13.47 11.07 4.70
CA LYS A 36 -14.28 11.41 3.55
C LYS A 36 -14.25 10.23 2.57
N GLN A 37 -15.39 9.89 2.03
CA GLN A 37 -15.54 8.87 1.02
C GLN A 37 -16.28 9.46 -0.17
N GLU A 38 -15.65 9.41 -1.32
CA GLU A 38 -16.24 9.85 -2.58
C GLU A 38 -16.38 8.64 -3.50
N ASN A 39 -17.60 8.43 -3.98
CA ASN A 39 -17.88 7.48 -5.05
C ASN A 39 -18.08 8.28 -6.32
N ASP A 40 -17.39 7.92 -7.38
CA ASP A 40 -17.68 8.51 -8.67
C ASP A 40 -19.07 8.03 -9.15
N ALA A 41 -20.00 8.97 -9.32
CA ALA A 41 -21.36 8.66 -9.78
C ALA A 41 -21.37 8.08 -11.22
N TYR A 42 -20.34 8.39 -12.01
CA TYR A 42 -20.17 7.94 -13.39
C TYR A 42 -19.30 6.68 -13.51
N ASP A 43 -18.46 6.40 -12.51
CA ASP A 43 -17.63 5.19 -12.46
C ASP A 43 -17.73 4.52 -11.09
N PRO A 44 -18.72 3.64 -10.88
CA PRO A 44 -18.94 2.97 -9.61
C PRO A 44 -17.82 1.98 -9.24
N THR A 45 -16.84 1.78 -10.13
CA THR A 45 -15.66 0.95 -9.84
C THR A 45 -14.56 1.73 -9.13
N GLN A 46 -14.64 3.06 -9.09
CA GLN A 46 -13.70 3.90 -8.38
C GLN A 46 -14.23 4.31 -7.01
N ILE A 47 -13.38 4.16 -6.02
CA ILE A 47 -13.62 4.58 -4.64
C ILE A 47 -12.42 5.40 -4.22
N LYS A 48 -12.69 6.63 -3.76
CA LYS A 48 -11.69 7.50 -3.14
C LYS A 48 -12.03 7.65 -1.67
N GLU A 49 -11.05 7.36 -0.83
CA GLU A 49 -11.12 7.60 0.61
C GLU A 49 -10.01 8.57 1.01
N GLU A 50 -10.34 9.55 1.81
CA GLU A 50 -9.41 10.50 2.39
C GLU A 50 -9.64 10.56 3.90
N PHE A 51 -8.61 10.43 4.69
CA PHE A 51 -8.69 10.48 6.14
C PHE A 51 -7.38 10.89 6.78
N ASP A 52 -7.48 11.46 7.97
CA ASP A 52 -6.36 11.66 8.87
C ASP A 52 -6.31 10.52 9.88
N PHE A 53 -5.13 10.15 10.31
CA PHE A 53 -4.96 9.20 11.39
C PHE A 53 -3.78 9.56 12.29
N LEU A 54 -3.89 9.18 13.55
CA LEU A 54 -2.82 9.25 14.53
C LEU A 54 -2.34 7.81 14.76
N MET A 55 -1.05 7.64 14.77
CA MET A 55 -0.40 6.37 15.02
C MET A 55 0.50 6.50 16.24
N ASP A 56 0.30 5.62 17.22
CA ASP A 56 1.22 5.49 18.34
C ASP A 56 2.45 4.70 17.89
N THR A 57 3.61 5.33 17.93
CA THR A 57 4.88 4.70 17.57
C THR A 57 5.76 4.55 18.78
N GLU A 58 6.41 3.40 18.92
CA GLU A 58 7.40 3.18 19.95
C GLU A 58 8.69 3.94 19.61
N THR A 59 9.27 4.57 20.64
CA THR A 59 10.55 5.25 20.51
C THR A 59 11.66 4.31 21.00
N THR A 60 12.61 4.00 20.13
CA THR A 60 13.79 3.20 20.47
C THR A 60 15.04 4.03 20.23
N GLY A 61 15.82 4.26 21.30
CA GLY A 61 17.08 5.01 21.19
C GLY A 61 16.95 6.44 20.65
N GLY A 62 15.82 7.11 20.91
CA GLY A 62 15.53 8.45 20.38
C GLY A 62 15.13 8.46 18.90
N ARG A 63 14.82 7.33 18.32
CA ARG A 63 14.35 7.16 16.93
C ARG A 63 12.92 6.66 16.89
N LEU A 64 12.16 7.12 15.90
CA LEU A 64 10.85 6.60 15.52
C LEU A 64 10.99 5.88 14.18
N TYR A 65 10.38 4.71 14.08
CA TYR A 65 10.34 3.89 12.88
C TYR A 65 8.90 3.87 12.35
N VAL A 66 8.67 4.50 11.22
CA VAL A 66 7.33 4.71 10.66
C VAL A 66 7.20 4.04 9.33
N ASN A 67 6.24 3.11 9.20
CA ASN A 67 5.88 2.54 7.90
C ASN A 67 4.86 3.44 7.21
N PRO A 68 5.20 4.10 6.08
CA PRO A 68 4.24 4.93 5.35
C PRO A 68 3.18 4.12 4.60
N MET A 69 3.41 2.81 4.41
CA MET A 69 2.43 1.87 3.85
C MET A 69 1.54 1.29 4.96
N VAL A 70 0.79 2.16 5.63
CA VAL A 70 -0.04 1.82 6.80
C VAL A 70 -1.06 0.72 6.49
N PHE A 71 -1.55 0.63 5.23
CA PHE A 71 -2.52 -0.36 4.77
C PHE A 71 -2.01 -1.10 3.55
N PRO A 72 -0.99 -1.97 3.69
CA PRO A 72 -0.45 -2.69 2.56
C PRO A 72 -1.49 -3.65 1.99
N GLN A 73 -1.70 -3.60 0.68
CA GLN A 73 -2.58 -4.55 -0.02
C GLN A 73 -1.92 -5.92 -0.18
N LEU A 74 -0.58 -5.96 -0.13
CA LEU A 74 0.24 -7.14 -0.34
C LEU A 74 1.21 -7.27 0.84
N GLU A 75 1.00 -8.25 1.68
CA GLU A 75 1.82 -8.51 2.87
C GLU A 75 2.80 -9.67 2.66
N ARG A 76 2.47 -10.60 1.79
CA ARG A 76 3.24 -11.81 1.51
C ARG A 76 3.29 -12.08 0.02
N ASN A 77 4.40 -12.65 -0.43
CA ASN A 77 4.50 -13.13 -1.78
C ASN A 77 3.87 -14.53 -1.89
N PRO A 78 2.73 -14.68 -2.59
CA PRO A 78 2.13 -15.99 -2.78
C PRO A 78 2.84 -16.84 -3.85
N PHE A 79 3.76 -16.23 -4.62
CA PHE A 79 4.48 -16.86 -5.73
C PHE A 79 5.81 -17.43 -5.23
N ILE A 80 5.73 -18.55 -4.48
CA ILE A 80 6.89 -19.18 -3.82
C ILE A 80 7.46 -20.36 -4.62
N GLN A 81 6.76 -20.84 -5.64
CA GLN A 81 7.22 -21.96 -6.48
C GLN A 81 8.34 -21.49 -7.42
N THR A 82 9.34 -22.34 -7.65
CA THR A 82 10.45 -22.04 -8.55
C THR A 82 10.00 -21.94 -10.02
N GLU A 83 9.08 -22.81 -10.42
CA GLU A 83 8.53 -22.88 -11.77
C GLU A 83 7.02 -23.06 -11.73
N ARG A 84 6.37 -22.63 -12.80
CA ARG A 84 4.93 -22.79 -12.96
C ARG A 84 4.58 -23.19 -14.40
N ILE A 85 3.76 -24.22 -14.54
CA ILE A 85 3.31 -24.74 -15.83
C ILE A 85 1.98 -24.09 -16.23
N LEU A 86 1.12 -23.77 -15.24
CA LEU A 86 -0.19 -23.18 -15.48
C LEU A 86 -0.12 -21.64 -15.34
N PRO A 87 -0.96 -20.92 -16.08
CA PRO A 87 -1.08 -19.47 -15.92
C PRO A 87 -1.41 -19.06 -14.47
N VAL A 88 -1.03 -17.85 -14.11
CA VAL A 88 -1.49 -17.20 -12.87
C VAL A 88 -2.78 -16.45 -13.20
N GLU A 89 -3.86 -16.82 -12.53
CA GLU A 89 -5.14 -16.16 -12.66
C GLU A 89 -5.41 -15.27 -11.45
N PHE A 90 -5.78 -14.03 -11.71
CA PHE A 90 -6.25 -13.08 -10.73
C PHE A 90 -7.76 -12.92 -10.89
N GLN A 91 -8.44 -12.62 -9.80
CA GLN A 91 -9.89 -12.49 -9.82
C GLN A 91 -10.38 -11.40 -10.79
N TYR A 92 -9.63 -10.26 -10.86
CA TYR A 92 -9.89 -9.13 -11.76
C TYR A 92 -8.67 -8.23 -11.89
N PRO A 93 -8.56 -7.44 -12.97
CA PRO A 93 -7.60 -6.34 -13.05
C PRO A 93 -7.94 -5.26 -12.01
N TYR A 94 -6.91 -4.67 -11.38
CA TYR A 94 -7.14 -3.60 -10.41
C TYR A 94 -6.00 -2.58 -10.37
N LYS A 95 -6.31 -1.42 -9.82
CA LYS A 95 -5.33 -0.37 -9.53
C LYS A 95 -5.54 0.10 -8.09
N TYR A 96 -4.46 0.13 -7.35
CA TYR A 96 -4.40 0.70 -6.02
C TYR A 96 -3.50 1.93 -6.02
N ASN A 97 -4.01 3.05 -5.52
CA ASN A 97 -3.25 4.27 -5.31
C ASN A 97 -3.30 4.63 -3.83
N LEU A 98 -2.14 5.00 -3.29
CA LEU A 98 -2.03 5.54 -1.94
C LEU A 98 -1.19 6.82 -2.00
N ILE A 99 -1.68 7.87 -1.37
CA ILE A 99 -0.90 9.06 -1.05
C ILE A 99 -0.86 9.15 0.46
N CYS A 100 0.31 8.99 1.04
CA CYS A 100 0.51 9.14 2.48
C CYS A 100 1.39 10.37 2.74
N THR A 101 0.92 11.26 3.59
CA THR A 101 1.68 12.42 4.06
C THR A 101 1.95 12.25 5.54
N LEU A 102 3.21 12.03 5.89
CA LEU A 102 3.68 11.99 7.27
C LEU A 102 4.14 13.40 7.66
N MET A 103 3.43 14.05 8.57
CA MET A 103 3.87 15.29 9.20
C MET A 103 4.87 14.96 10.30
N LEU A 104 6.02 15.65 10.30
CA LEU A 104 7.05 15.40 11.29
C LEU A 104 6.59 15.92 12.66
N PRO A 105 6.74 15.11 13.74
CA PRO A 105 6.49 15.58 15.09
C PRO A 105 7.49 16.66 15.51
N ASP A 106 7.09 17.56 16.39
CA ASP A 106 7.97 18.58 16.95
C ASP A 106 9.18 17.94 17.63
N GLY A 107 10.37 18.45 17.35
CA GLY A 107 11.62 17.95 17.90
C GLY A 107 12.17 16.70 17.20
N TYR A 108 11.66 16.37 16.02
CA TYR A 108 12.18 15.28 15.19
C TYR A 108 12.58 15.76 13.80
N GLU A 109 13.61 15.13 13.27
CA GLU A 109 14.04 15.28 11.88
C GLU A 109 14.09 13.94 11.16
N VAL A 110 14.06 13.96 9.85
CA VAL A 110 14.21 12.75 9.03
C VAL A 110 15.68 12.34 9.01
N GLU A 111 16.01 11.18 9.56
CA GLU A 111 17.33 10.56 9.46
C GLU A 111 17.46 9.74 8.18
N GLU A 112 16.44 8.94 7.85
CA GLU A 112 16.45 8.07 6.67
C GLU A 112 15.06 7.94 6.04
N ILE A 113 15.00 7.87 4.72
CA ILE A 113 13.81 7.48 3.97
C ILE A 113 14.13 6.33 3.01
N PRO A 114 13.18 5.44 2.74
CA PRO A 114 13.36 4.38 1.75
C PRO A 114 13.68 4.94 0.35
N GLU A 115 14.42 4.19 -0.43
CA GLU A 115 14.64 4.55 -1.83
C GLU A 115 13.35 4.41 -2.64
N SER A 116 13.13 5.37 -3.54
CA SER A 116 12.04 5.28 -4.51
C SER A 116 12.25 4.09 -5.45
N TYR A 117 11.14 3.47 -5.87
CA TYR A 117 11.15 2.30 -6.74
C TYR A 117 10.08 2.41 -7.81
N SER A 118 10.43 2.02 -9.02
CA SER A 118 9.48 1.95 -10.13
C SER A 118 9.80 0.77 -11.01
N VAL A 119 8.80 -0.04 -11.30
CA VAL A 119 8.89 -1.18 -12.21
C VAL A 119 7.62 -1.27 -13.05
N ARG A 120 7.81 -1.72 -14.28
CA ARG A 120 6.72 -2.03 -15.21
C ARG A 120 7.16 -3.20 -16.08
N THR A 121 6.29 -4.18 -16.29
CA THR A 121 6.52 -5.23 -17.29
C THR A 121 6.54 -4.65 -18.71
N ASP A 122 7.26 -5.29 -19.64
CA ASP A 122 7.42 -4.81 -21.02
C ASP A 122 6.07 -4.68 -21.72
N ASP A 123 5.15 -5.60 -21.46
CA ASP A 123 3.78 -5.58 -21.99
C ASP A 123 2.85 -4.62 -21.21
N GLY A 124 3.34 -4.01 -20.15
CA GLY A 124 2.61 -3.06 -19.33
C GLY A 124 1.44 -3.63 -18.51
N LYS A 125 1.35 -4.95 -18.40
CA LYS A 125 0.28 -5.62 -17.63
C LYS A 125 0.41 -5.42 -16.14
N LEU A 126 1.64 -5.31 -15.62
CA LEU A 126 1.93 -5.08 -14.22
C LEU A 126 2.85 -3.86 -14.06
N GLN A 127 2.52 -3.02 -13.11
CA GLN A 127 3.31 -1.83 -12.78
C GLN A 127 3.24 -1.54 -11.28
N CYS A 128 4.38 -1.16 -10.70
CA CYS A 128 4.47 -0.62 -9.36
C CYS A 128 5.31 0.65 -9.36
N ARG A 129 4.86 1.68 -8.65
CA ARG A 129 5.62 2.92 -8.38
C ARG A 129 5.51 3.23 -6.90
N TYR A 130 6.65 3.28 -6.24
CA TYR A 130 6.82 3.71 -4.86
C TYR A 130 7.72 4.95 -4.90
N MET A 131 7.12 6.14 -4.85
CA MET A 131 7.82 7.42 -4.96
C MET A 131 7.72 8.13 -3.62
N ILE A 132 8.83 8.23 -2.90
CA ILE A 132 8.90 8.87 -1.60
C ILE A 132 9.78 10.11 -1.66
N GLN A 133 9.32 11.18 -1.06
CA GLN A 133 10.02 12.48 -1.07
C GLN A 133 9.94 13.12 0.32
N ARG A 134 11.03 13.75 0.72
CA ARG A 134 11.15 14.55 1.91
C ARG A 134 11.03 16.04 1.56
N THR A 135 10.32 16.77 2.39
CA THR A 135 10.34 18.24 2.48
C THR A 135 10.69 18.63 3.91
N ASP A 136 10.80 19.94 4.21
CA ASP A 136 11.30 20.41 5.52
C ASP A 136 10.53 19.83 6.71
N ASN A 137 9.19 19.73 6.63
CA ASN A 137 8.32 19.34 7.74
C ASN A 137 7.47 18.10 7.46
N LYS A 138 7.67 17.43 6.32
CA LYS A 138 6.88 16.25 5.97
C LYS A 138 7.60 15.30 5.03
N VAL A 139 7.17 14.04 5.04
CA VAL A 139 7.51 13.04 4.05
C VAL A 139 6.25 12.63 3.30
N VAL A 140 6.31 12.58 1.98
CA VAL A 140 5.18 12.21 1.13
C VAL A 140 5.52 10.96 0.35
N LEU A 141 4.70 9.92 0.49
CA LEU A 141 4.71 8.73 -0.33
C LEU A 141 3.58 8.79 -1.36
N ASN A 142 3.93 8.62 -2.62
CA ASN A 142 2.99 8.34 -3.71
C ASN A 142 3.21 6.92 -4.18
N TYR A 143 2.25 6.07 -3.92
CA TYR A 143 2.29 4.65 -4.28
C TYR A 143 1.21 4.31 -5.29
N VAL A 144 1.59 3.59 -6.32
CA VAL A 144 0.68 3.04 -7.34
C VAL A 144 1.05 1.60 -7.58
N PHE A 145 0.09 0.70 -7.41
CA PHE A 145 0.18 -0.67 -7.89
C PHE A 145 -0.95 -0.91 -8.88
N GLN A 146 -0.62 -1.44 -10.05
CA GLN A 146 -1.62 -1.67 -11.10
C GLN A 146 -1.38 -3.01 -11.78
N LEU A 147 -2.41 -3.83 -11.79
CA LEU A 147 -2.54 -5.06 -12.55
C LEU A 147 -3.61 -4.86 -13.61
N ARG A 148 -3.24 -4.89 -14.90
CA ARG A 148 -4.14 -4.61 -16.04
C ARG A 148 -4.72 -5.84 -16.70
N THR A 149 -4.31 -7.01 -16.25
CA THR A 149 -4.77 -8.30 -16.75
C THR A 149 -5.25 -9.18 -15.62
N HIS A 150 -6.11 -10.12 -15.92
CA HIS A 150 -6.50 -11.17 -14.97
C HIS A 150 -5.70 -12.47 -15.18
N ILE A 151 -4.88 -12.55 -16.26
CA ILE A 151 -4.08 -13.74 -16.57
C ILE A 151 -2.63 -13.33 -16.88
N LEU A 152 -1.67 -14.03 -16.28
CA LEU A 152 -0.25 -14.00 -16.64
C LEU A 152 0.19 -15.39 -17.02
N LEU A 153 0.89 -15.50 -18.14
CA LEU A 153 1.34 -16.76 -18.69
C LEU A 153 2.55 -17.32 -17.90
N PRO A 154 2.84 -18.63 -18.00
CA PRO A 154 3.93 -19.26 -17.27
C PRO A 154 5.32 -18.66 -17.53
N ASP A 155 5.59 -18.20 -18.74
CA ASP A 155 6.82 -17.52 -19.12
C ASP A 155 7.02 -16.16 -18.44
N GLN A 156 5.95 -15.56 -17.93
CA GLN A 156 5.95 -14.31 -17.17
C GLN A 156 6.09 -14.53 -15.66
N TYR A 157 6.10 -15.77 -15.20
CA TYR A 157 6.02 -16.10 -13.77
C TYR A 157 7.23 -15.62 -12.97
N SER A 158 8.45 -15.82 -13.49
CA SER A 158 9.67 -15.35 -12.81
C SER A 158 9.65 -13.83 -12.60
N GLN A 159 9.29 -13.08 -13.64
CA GLN A 159 9.19 -11.63 -13.55
C GLN A 159 8.11 -11.19 -12.55
N LEU A 160 6.97 -11.90 -12.52
CA LEU A 160 5.93 -11.66 -11.54
C LEU A 160 6.45 -11.86 -10.11
N GLN A 161 7.15 -12.96 -9.86
CA GLN A 161 7.73 -13.30 -8.56
C GLN A 161 8.70 -12.22 -8.07
N ASP A 162 9.59 -11.77 -8.94
CA ASP A 162 10.58 -10.73 -8.64
C ASP A 162 9.92 -9.39 -8.31
N ILE A 163 8.94 -8.98 -9.13
CA ILE A 163 8.19 -7.73 -8.89
C ILE A 163 7.43 -7.81 -7.57
N TRP A 164 6.76 -8.93 -7.29
CA TRP A 164 6.01 -9.11 -6.02
C TRP A 164 6.92 -9.05 -4.81
N THR A 165 8.09 -9.68 -4.87
CA THR A 165 9.09 -9.63 -3.82
C THR A 165 9.51 -8.19 -3.53
N LYS A 166 9.82 -7.42 -4.58
CA LYS A 166 10.19 -6.00 -4.44
C LYS A 166 9.07 -5.12 -3.93
N VAL A 167 7.84 -5.38 -4.36
CA VAL A 167 6.67 -4.65 -3.87
C VAL A 167 6.49 -4.86 -2.36
N ILE A 168 6.61 -6.10 -1.88
CA ILE A 168 6.48 -6.41 -0.46
C ILE A 168 7.62 -5.80 0.35
N GLU A 169 8.85 -5.88 -0.15
CA GLU A 169 10.00 -5.20 0.47
C GLU A 169 9.73 -3.69 0.65
N LYS A 170 9.20 -3.03 -0.38
CA LYS A 170 8.84 -1.60 -0.30
C LYS A 170 7.65 -1.33 0.61
N ASN A 171 6.67 -2.23 0.66
CA ASN A 171 5.53 -2.11 1.58
C ASN A 171 5.92 -2.24 3.05
N GLN A 172 7.07 -2.85 3.34
CA GLN A 172 7.62 -3.02 4.69
C GLN A 172 8.72 -2.00 5.03
N ALA A 173 9.10 -1.13 4.08
CA ALA A 173 10.18 -0.18 4.27
C ALA A 173 9.79 0.93 5.26
N LEU A 174 10.74 1.30 6.12
CA LEU A 174 10.51 2.25 7.21
C LEU A 174 11.16 3.60 6.94
N ILE A 175 10.48 4.67 7.33
CA ILE A 175 11.06 5.99 7.52
C ILE A 175 11.66 6.03 8.93
N VAL A 176 12.88 6.53 9.06
CA VAL A 176 13.53 6.72 10.36
C VAL A 176 13.54 8.21 10.69
N LEU A 177 12.93 8.55 11.82
CA LEU A 177 12.98 9.89 12.39
C LEU A 177 13.87 9.88 13.62
N LYS A 178 14.69 10.91 13.79
CA LYS A 178 15.60 11.08 14.92
C LYS A 178 15.17 12.30 15.73
N LYS A 179 15.22 12.17 17.04
CA LYS A 179 15.01 13.30 17.97
C LYS A 179 16.17 14.29 17.88
N ILE A 180 15.83 15.58 17.74
CA ILE A 180 16.79 16.71 17.73
C ILE A 180 17.15 17.08 19.17
#